data_32342494bdab5423fd9df6ea5e0792b8
#
_entry.id   32342494bdab5423fd9df6ea5e0792b8
#
_cell.length_a   1.000
_cell.length_b   1.000
_cell.length_c   1.000
_cell.angle_alpha   90.00
_cell.angle_beta   90.00
_cell.angle_gamma   90.00
#
_symmetry.space_group_name_H-M   'P 1'
#
loop_
_entity.id
_entity.type
_entity.pdbx_description
1 polymer ?
#
loop_
_entity_poly.entity_id
_entity_poly.type
_entity_poly.pdbx_seq_one_letter_code
_entity_poly.pdbx_strand_id
1 'polypeptide(L)'
;MGLRGCGDMKLWTFLVSLTIEDYVKPRYGQPVNIRMVLRDDTLLKAYPEFERLTLYAMYSPKRGTAGYYNPATNGMVVSIGNPSDDFQYQIEGVLLHEIQHLIQEIERFAKGGDPKTLGRSRYHRLAGEVEARNICARHFLSQEDRRRTLRTETQDVPDLKQIIL
;
A
#
# COMPACT_ATOMS: atom_id res chain seq x y z
N MET A 1 9.31 -11.24 24.40
CA MET A 1 8.68 -10.75 23.19
C MET A 1 9.19 -9.34 22.98
N GLY A 2 10.20 -9.18 22.11
CA GLY A 2 10.80 -7.88 21.86
C GLY A 2 9.89 -7.08 20.96
N LEU A 3 9.50 -5.89 21.39
CA LEU A 3 8.91 -4.86 20.54
C LEU A 3 9.89 -4.63 19.38
N ARG A 4 9.49 -5.02 18.18
CA ARG A 4 10.21 -4.61 16.97
C ARG A 4 10.10 -3.10 16.93
N GLY A 5 11.24 -2.45 17.16
CA GLY A 5 11.26 -1.01 17.31
C GLY A 5 10.73 -0.32 16.05
N CYS A 6 10.08 0.78 16.25
CA CYS A 6 9.52 1.70 15.25
C CYS A 6 10.56 2.26 14.24
N GLY A 7 11.79 1.70 14.22
CA GLY A 7 12.91 2.14 13.39
C GLY A 7 13.20 1.30 12.14
N ASP A 8 12.70 0.08 12.08
CA ASP A 8 13.01 -0.85 10.99
C ASP A 8 11.81 -1.14 10.09
N MET A 9 11.25 -0.10 9.48
CA MET A 9 10.27 -0.31 8.42
C MET A 9 10.97 -0.89 7.19
N LYS A 10 11.00 -2.21 7.13
CA LYS A 10 11.69 -2.98 6.08
C LYS A 10 11.07 -2.80 4.68
N LEU A 11 9.82 -2.35 4.59
CA LEU A 11 9.21 -2.04 3.28
C LEU A 11 9.98 -1.00 2.47
N TRP A 12 10.75 -0.15 3.12
CA TRP A 12 11.58 0.87 2.47
C TRP A 12 12.74 0.31 1.63
N THR A 13 13.08 -0.96 1.83
CA THR A 13 14.18 -1.61 1.13
C THR A 13 13.73 -2.59 0.06
N PHE A 14 12.42 -2.88 -0.04
CA PHE A 14 11.92 -3.84 -1.00
C PHE A 14 11.81 -3.22 -2.40
N LEU A 15 12.53 -3.80 -3.33
CA LEU A 15 12.26 -3.67 -4.74
C LEU A 15 11.07 -4.57 -5.05
N VAL A 16 9.86 -4.05 -4.86
CA VAL A 16 8.65 -4.74 -5.26
C VAL A 16 8.65 -4.79 -6.79
N SER A 17 9.12 -5.88 -7.36
CA SER A 17 8.97 -6.15 -8.77
C SER A 17 7.53 -6.64 -9.00
N LEU A 18 6.67 -5.76 -9.46
CA LEU A 18 5.29 -6.05 -9.76
C LEU A 18 5.15 -6.28 -11.27
N THR A 19 4.76 -7.47 -11.67
CA THR A 19 4.36 -7.78 -13.05
C THR A 19 2.85 -7.57 -13.21
N ILE A 20 2.37 -6.35 -12.90
CA ILE A 20 0.95 -6.06 -12.82
C ILE A 20 0.30 -6.06 -14.19
N GLU A 21 0.92 -5.44 -15.21
CA GLU A 21 0.30 -5.36 -16.54
C GLU A 21 0.05 -6.72 -17.17
N ASP A 22 1.04 -7.59 -17.13
CA ASP A 22 0.95 -8.91 -17.78
C ASP A 22 0.00 -9.87 -17.05
N TYR A 23 -0.17 -9.68 -15.75
CA TYR A 23 -0.91 -10.62 -14.93
C TYR A 23 -2.31 -10.17 -14.54
N VAL A 24 -2.48 -8.90 -14.22
CA VAL A 24 -3.74 -8.34 -13.72
C VAL A 24 -4.68 -7.93 -14.84
N LYS A 25 -4.15 -7.30 -15.90
CA LYS A 25 -4.95 -6.79 -17.01
C LYS A 25 -5.81 -7.84 -17.72
N PRO A 26 -5.29 -9.06 -18.03
CA PRO A 26 -6.12 -10.10 -18.62
C PRO A 26 -7.12 -10.74 -17.66
N ARG A 27 -7.04 -10.45 -16.37
CA ARG A 27 -7.82 -11.08 -15.29
C ARG A 27 -8.68 -10.12 -14.51
N TYR A 28 -9.08 -9.01 -15.11
CA TYR A 28 -10.00 -8.09 -14.47
C TYR A 28 -11.27 -8.80 -13.97
N GLY A 29 -11.59 -8.54 -12.68
CA GLY A 29 -12.73 -9.16 -12.01
C GLY A 29 -12.49 -10.60 -11.55
N GLN A 30 -11.32 -11.18 -11.79
CA GLN A 30 -10.95 -12.51 -11.30
C GLN A 30 -10.01 -12.41 -10.09
N PRO A 31 -10.13 -13.33 -9.12
CA PRO A 31 -9.20 -13.38 -7.99
C PRO A 31 -7.81 -13.84 -8.45
N VAL A 32 -6.79 -13.13 -7.98
CA VAL A 32 -5.39 -13.45 -8.21
C VAL A 32 -4.69 -13.55 -6.86
N ASN A 33 -3.91 -14.61 -6.63
CA ASN A 33 -3.10 -14.67 -5.42
C ASN A 33 -2.03 -13.59 -5.46
N ILE A 34 -1.86 -12.85 -4.36
CA ILE A 34 -0.92 -11.73 -4.27
C ILE A 34 0.52 -12.11 -4.64
N ARG A 35 0.93 -13.35 -4.38
CA ARG A 35 2.27 -13.87 -4.74
C ARG A 35 2.55 -13.87 -6.23
N MET A 36 1.51 -13.88 -7.05
CA MET A 36 1.66 -13.83 -8.51
C MET A 36 2.05 -12.43 -8.98
N VAL A 37 1.76 -11.43 -8.15
CA VAL A 37 1.97 -10.00 -8.43
C VAL A 37 3.13 -9.45 -7.62
N LEU A 38 3.20 -9.80 -6.34
CA LEU A 38 4.21 -9.36 -5.39
C LEU A 38 5.34 -10.39 -5.33
N ARG A 39 6.48 -10.07 -5.95
CA ARG A 39 7.66 -10.94 -6.00
C ARG A 39 8.73 -10.48 -5.01
N ASP A 40 8.41 -10.47 -3.73
CA ASP A 40 9.37 -10.15 -2.68
C ASP A 40 9.36 -11.23 -1.60
N ASP A 41 10.30 -12.17 -1.72
CA ASP A 41 10.43 -13.28 -0.77
C ASP A 41 10.73 -12.81 0.65
N THR A 42 11.35 -11.64 0.82
CA THR A 42 11.70 -11.13 2.14
C THR A 42 10.45 -10.58 2.83
N LEU A 43 9.61 -9.86 2.09
CA LEU A 43 8.33 -9.38 2.58
C LEU A 43 7.39 -10.56 2.90
N LEU A 44 7.29 -11.54 2.01
CA LEU A 44 6.46 -12.73 2.23
C LEU A 44 6.94 -13.59 3.41
N LYS A 45 8.25 -13.66 3.66
CA LYS A 45 8.80 -14.30 4.87
C LYS A 45 8.53 -13.51 6.14
N ALA A 46 8.52 -12.18 6.06
CA ALA A 46 8.23 -11.31 7.20
C ALA A 46 6.74 -11.33 7.56
N TYR A 47 5.88 -11.45 6.56
CA TYR A 47 4.41 -11.44 6.68
C TYR A 47 3.81 -12.63 5.93
N PRO A 48 3.86 -13.85 6.50
CA PRO A 48 3.34 -15.06 5.88
C PRO A 48 1.82 -15.00 5.64
N GLU A 49 1.10 -14.11 6.31
CA GLU A 49 -0.32 -13.85 6.09
C GLU A 49 -0.62 -13.45 4.63
N PHE A 50 0.34 -12.80 3.96
CA PHE A 50 0.21 -12.40 2.56
C PHE A 50 0.12 -13.58 1.60
N GLU A 51 0.61 -14.76 1.98
CA GLU A 51 0.52 -15.95 1.13
C GLU A 51 -0.92 -16.32 0.75
N ARG A 52 -1.88 -15.96 1.61
CA ARG A 52 -3.31 -16.23 1.42
C ARG A 52 -4.09 -15.03 0.92
N LEU A 53 -3.42 -13.90 0.72
CA LEU A 53 -4.07 -12.68 0.28
C LEU A 53 -4.50 -12.80 -1.19
N THR A 54 -5.74 -12.45 -1.46
CA THR A 54 -6.31 -12.45 -2.80
C THR A 54 -6.46 -11.02 -3.31
N LEU A 55 -5.95 -10.75 -4.49
CA LEU A 55 -6.10 -9.47 -5.18
C LEU A 55 -7.23 -9.56 -6.21
N TYR A 56 -8.13 -8.57 -6.16
CA TYR A 56 -9.16 -8.33 -7.17
C TYR A 56 -8.88 -7.00 -7.83
N ALA A 57 -8.52 -7.00 -9.10
CA ALA A 57 -8.39 -5.79 -9.88
C ALA A 57 -9.62 -5.59 -10.76
N MET A 58 -10.16 -4.38 -10.79
CA MET A 58 -11.30 -4.05 -11.62
C MET A 58 -11.13 -2.70 -12.30
N TYR A 59 -11.70 -2.58 -13.49
CA TYR A 59 -11.78 -1.32 -14.18
C TYR A 59 -13.04 -0.58 -13.76
N SER A 60 -12.89 0.63 -13.25
CA SER A 60 -14.01 1.44 -12.75
C SER A 60 -13.83 2.93 -13.07
N PRO A 61 -14.09 3.36 -14.32
CA PRO A 61 -13.87 4.73 -14.76
C PRO A 61 -14.66 5.78 -13.96
N LYS A 62 -15.78 5.39 -13.37
CA LYS A 62 -16.61 6.28 -12.55
C LYS A 62 -16.09 6.45 -11.11
N ARG A 63 -15.33 5.49 -10.59
CA ARG A 63 -14.83 5.51 -9.20
C ARG A 63 -13.44 6.11 -9.08
N GLY A 64 -12.72 6.22 -10.19
CA GLY A 64 -11.31 6.57 -10.17
C GLY A 64 -10.43 5.42 -9.66
N THR A 65 -9.15 5.71 -9.49
CA THR A 65 -8.19 4.77 -8.93
C THR A 65 -8.31 4.79 -7.40
N ALA A 66 -8.57 3.62 -6.79
CA ALA A 66 -8.75 3.44 -5.35
C ALA A 66 -8.51 1.98 -4.96
N GLY A 67 -8.23 1.74 -3.69
CA GLY A 67 -8.09 0.40 -3.13
C GLY A 67 -8.78 0.27 -1.78
N TYR A 68 -8.96 -0.96 -1.33
CA TYR A 68 -9.29 -1.29 0.05
C TYR A 68 -9.00 -2.76 0.35
N TYR A 69 -8.66 -3.04 1.58
CA TYR A 69 -8.54 -4.38 2.12
C TYR A 69 -9.84 -4.81 2.81
N ASN A 70 -10.29 -6.03 2.56
CA ASN A 70 -11.46 -6.63 3.21
C ASN A 70 -11.00 -7.82 4.08
N PRO A 71 -10.95 -7.67 5.41
CA PRO A 71 -10.47 -8.73 6.30
C PRO A 71 -11.38 -9.97 6.32
N ALA A 72 -12.68 -9.81 6.06
CA ALA A 72 -13.61 -10.94 6.05
C ALA A 72 -13.34 -11.95 4.94
N THR A 73 -12.79 -11.50 3.81
CA THR A 73 -12.46 -12.34 2.65
C THR A 73 -10.97 -12.54 2.48
N ASN A 74 -10.15 -11.93 3.33
CA ASN A 74 -8.70 -11.78 3.12
C ASN A 74 -8.38 -11.32 1.70
N GLY A 75 -9.14 -10.34 1.24
CA GLY A 75 -9.13 -9.84 -0.13
C GLY A 75 -8.77 -8.38 -0.21
N MET A 76 -7.89 -8.05 -1.14
CA MET A 76 -7.55 -6.69 -1.52
C MET A 76 -8.22 -6.36 -2.85
N VAL A 77 -8.92 -5.25 -2.90
CA VAL A 77 -9.56 -4.77 -4.12
C VAL A 77 -8.85 -3.51 -4.60
N VAL A 78 -8.44 -3.51 -5.86
CA VAL A 78 -7.88 -2.34 -6.53
C VAL A 78 -8.75 -1.97 -7.72
N SER A 79 -9.28 -0.76 -7.72
CA SER A 79 -10.01 -0.20 -8.86
C SER A 79 -9.15 0.78 -9.63
N ILE A 80 -9.25 0.73 -10.96
CA ILE A 80 -8.48 1.56 -11.88
C ILE A 80 -9.46 2.47 -12.61
N GLY A 81 -9.23 3.77 -12.49
CA GLY A 81 -10.14 4.77 -13.04
C GLY A 81 -10.03 4.94 -14.55
N ASN A 82 -8.83 5.14 -15.04
CA ASN A 82 -8.55 5.30 -16.46
C ASN A 82 -7.21 4.62 -16.79
N PRO A 83 -7.15 3.66 -17.70
CA PRO A 83 -5.90 3.11 -18.18
C PRO A 83 -5.21 4.15 -19.06
N SER A 84 -4.41 5.01 -18.43
CA SER A 84 -3.46 5.90 -19.10
C SER A 84 -2.11 5.20 -19.24
N ASP A 85 -1.15 5.87 -19.88
CA ASP A 85 0.23 5.38 -19.99
C ASP A 85 0.90 5.18 -18.60
N ASP A 86 0.34 5.77 -17.54
CA ASP A 86 0.77 5.62 -16.14
C ASP A 86 0.04 4.50 -15.37
N PHE A 87 -0.62 3.60 -16.07
CA PHE A 87 -1.46 2.55 -15.49
C PHE A 87 -0.72 1.69 -14.46
N GLN A 88 0.48 1.23 -14.79
CA GLN A 88 1.30 0.44 -13.89
C GLN A 88 1.65 1.23 -12.64
N TYR A 89 2.07 2.47 -12.79
CA TYR A 89 2.39 3.40 -11.71
C TYR A 89 1.21 3.58 -10.75
N GLN A 90 0.01 3.79 -11.28
CA GLN A 90 -1.20 3.98 -10.47
C GLN A 90 -1.55 2.73 -9.67
N ILE A 91 -1.50 1.55 -10.28
CA ILE A 91 -1.79 0.28 -9.59
C ILE A 91 -0.76 -0.04 -8.52
N GLU A 92 0.52 0.10 -8.85
CA GLU A 92 1.60 -0.15 -7.88
C GLU A 92 1.45 0.73 -6.65
N GLY A 93 1.19 2.02 -6.85
CA GLY A 93 0.96 2.95 -5.75
C GLY A 93 -0.21 2.55 -4.86
N VAL A 94 -1.37 2.23 -5.47
CA VAL A 94 -2.55 1.79 -4.71
C VAL A 94 -2.28 0.48 -3.99
N LEU A 95 -1.69 -0.49 -4.66
CA LEU A 95 -1.39 -1.80 -4.07
C LEU A 95 -0.46 -1.67 -2.87
N LEU A 96 0.59 -0.88 -2.97
CA LEU A 96 1.53 -0.63 -1.87
C LEU A 96 0.86 0.10 -0.70
N HIS A 97 -0.04 1.03 -0.98
CA HIS A 97 -0.85 1.71 0.03
C HIS A 97 -1.69 0.71 0.84
N GLU A 98 -2.40 -0.18 0.18
CA GLU A 98 -3.23 -1.18 0.84
C GLU A 98 -2.41 -2.25 1.58
N ILE A 99 -1.27 -2.66 1.02
CA ILE A 99 -0.32 -3.56 1.70
C ILE A 99 0.17 -2.92 3.00
N GLN A 100 0.45 -1.62 2.99
CA GLN A 100 0.87 -0.93 4.21
C GLN A 100 -0.21 -0.93 5.28
N HIS A 101 -1.48 -0.73 4.93
CA HIS A 101 -2.57 -0.85 5.88
C HIS A 101 -2.69 -2.25 6.48
N LEU A 102 -2.47 -3.29 5.68
CA LEU A 102 -2.45 -4.65 6.20
C LEU A 102 -1.28 -4.88 7.17
N ILE A 103 -0.10 -4.35 6.88
CA ILE A 103 1.05 -4.41 7.80
C ILE A 103 0.74 -3.67 9.11
N GLN A 104 0.15 -2.49 9.03
CA GLN A 104 -0.27 -1.71 10.19
C GLN A 104 -1.25 -2.49 11.07
N GLU A 105 -2.16 -3.24 10.47
CA GLU A 105 -3.11 -4.09 11.20
C GLU A 105 -2.40 -5.26 11.89
N ILE A 106 -1.50 -5.97 11.19
CA ILE A 106 -0.72 -7.09 11.73
C ILE A 106 0.19 -6.63 12.89
N GLU A 107 0.87 -5.52 12.71
CA GLU A 107 1.79 -4.96 13.70
C GLU A 107 1.09 -4.15 14.79
N ARG A 108 -0.22 -3.94 14.67
CA ARG A 108 -1.02 -3.11 15.59
C ARG A 108 -0.49 -1.68 15.70
N PHE A 109 -0.09 -1.14 14.60
CA PHE A 109 0.37 0.23 14.46
C PHE A 109 -0.81 1.19 14.17
N ALA A 110 -0.51 2.51 14.03
CA ALA A 110 -1.52 3.52 13.74
C ALA A 110 -2.35 3.16 12.50
N LYS A 111 -3.66 3.06 12.66
CA LYS A 111 -4.58 2.65 11.60
C LYS A 111 -4.84 3.78 10.61
N GLY A 112 -5.19 3.41 9.39
CA GLY A 112 -5.86 4.27 8.43
C GLY A 112 -7.31 4.57 8.84
N GLY A 113 -8.07 5.17 7.96
CA GLY A 113 -9.47 5.51 8.25
C GLY A 113 -10.32 5.63 7.00
N ASP A 114 -11.59 5.95 7.20
CA ASP A 114 -12.53 6.23 6.11
C ASP A 114 -12.79 7.74 6.01
N PRO A 115 -12.47 8.38 4.86
CA PRO A 115 -12.69 9.81 4.67
C PRO A 115 -14.18 10.22 4.73
N LYS A 116 -15.11 9.28 4.52
CA LYS A 116 -16.56 9.55 4.62
C LYS A 116 -16.99 9.75 6.07
N THR A 117 -16.40 9.00 7.00
CA THR A 117 -16.73 9.08 8.43
C THR A 117 -15.94 10.16 9.16
N LEU A 118 -14.67 10.35 8.79
CA LEU A 118 -13.75 11.27 9.48
C LEU A 118 -13.68 12.67 8.85
N GLY A 119 -14.14 12.81 7.62
CA GLY A 119 -13.92 14.00 6.80
C GLY A 119 -12.50 14.05 6.23
N ARG A 120 -12.36 14.64 5.04
CA ARG A 120 -11.09 14.63 4.27
C ARG A 120 -9.90 15.21 5.04
N SER A 121 -10.09 16.31 5.76
CA SER A 121 -8.98 16.97 6.48
C SER A 121 -8.42 16.11 7.60
N ARG A 122 -9.28 15.43 8.36
CA ARG A 122 -8.84 14.54 9.44
C ARG A 122 -8.22 13.26 8.88
N TYR A 123 -8.87 12.64 7.89
CA TYR A 123 -8.36 11.48 7.16
C TYR A 123 -6.95 11.72 6.62
N HIS A 124 -6.73 12.85 5.95
CA HIS A 124 -5.41 13.18 5.38
C HIS A 124 -4.28 13.24 6.42
N ARG A 125 -4.61 13.53 7.66
CA ARG A 125 -3.66 13.64 8.78
C ARG A 125 -3.52 12.39 9.62
N LEU A 126 -4.25 11.31 9.36
CA LEU A 126 -4.06 10.07 10.09
C LEU A 126 -2.67 9.51 9.84
N ALA A 127 -1.97 9.14 10.93
CA ALA A 127 -0.59 8.65 10.85
C ALA A 127 -0.47 7.43 9.92
N GLY A 128 -1.41 6.49 9.98
CA GLY A 128 -1.46 5.34 9.10
C GLY A 128 -1.62 5.71 7.62
N GLU A 129 -2.45 6.71 7.32
CA GLU A 129 -2.64 7.20 5.94
C GLU A 129 -1.41 7.95 5.42
N VAL A 130 -0.80 8.78 6.27
CA VAL A 130 0.44 9.49 5.93
C VAL A 130 1.55 8.49 5.61
N GLU A 131 1.69 7.44 6.42
CA GLU A 131 2.68 6.39 6.20
C GLU A 131 2.41 5.63 4.90
N ALA A 132 1.17 5.22 4.65
CA ALA A 132 0.80 4.50 3.43
C ALA A 132 1.08 5.34 2.16
N ARG A 133 0.73 6.63 2.17
CA ARG A 133 1.06 7.54 1.05
C ARG A 133 2.57 7.76 0.91
N ASN A 134 3.29 7.83 2.01
CA ASN A 134 4.74 8.01 1.98
C ASN A 134 5.46 6.80 1.38
N ILE A 135 5.00 5.58 1.66
CA ILE A 135 5.52 4.37 1.01
C ILE A 135 5.34 4.43 -0.50
N CYS A 136 4.15 4.82 -0.97
CA CYS A 136 3.91 5.01 -2.40
C CYS A 136 4.88 6.02 -3.02
N ALA A 137 5.02 7.19 -2.39
CA ALA A 137 5.92 8.23 -2.88
C ALA A 137 7.38 7.75 -2.97
N ARG A 138 7.83 7.01 -1.95
CA ARG A 138 9.21 6.49 -1.89
C ARG A 138 9.46 5.31 -2.83
N HIS A 139 8.45 4.55 -3.19
CA HIS A 139 8.59 3.44 -4.14
C HIS A 139 9.16 3.92 -5.48
N PHE A 140 8.76 5.11 -5.92
CA PHE A 140 9.18 5.69 -7.19
C PHE A 140 10.52 6.46 -7.13
N LEU A 141 11.11 6.59 -5.96
CA LEU A 141 12.48 7.10 -5.84
C LEU A 141 13.49 6.04 -6.28
N SER A 142 14.64 6.51 -6.79
CA SER A 142 15.78 5.62 -7.02
C SER A 142 16.22 4.95 -5.70
N GLN A 143 16.90 3.82 -5.78
CA GLN A 143 17.44 3.16 -4.60
C GLN A 143 18.43 4.07 -3.82
N GLU A 144 19.17 4.88 -4.54
CA GLU A 144 20.12 5.84 -3.96
C GLU A 144 19.37 6.96 -3.23
N ASP A 145 18.35 7.55 -3.85
CA ASP A 145 17.53 8.60 -3.23
C ASP A 145 16.80 8.09 -2.00
N ARG A 146 16.24 6.87 -2.06
CA ARG A 146 15.61 6.24 -0.89
C ARG A 146 16.57 6.10 0.31
N ARG A 147 17.84 5.78 0.07
CA ARG A 147 18.85 5.64 1.12
C ARG A 147 19.31 6.97 1.69
N ARG A 148 19.31 8.01 0.89
CA ARG A 148 19.75 9.37 1.29
C ARG A 148 18.67 10.18 1.97
N THR A 149 17.39 9.92 1.66
CA THR A 149 16.25 10.72 2.10
C THR A 149 15.62 10.10 3.33
N LEU A 150 15.47 10.87 4.39
CA LEU A 150 14.76 10.43 5.60
C LEU A 150 13.26 10.28 5.31
N ARG A 151 12.58 9.41 6.09
CA ARG A 151 11.13 9.25 6.02
C ARG A 151 10.39 10.58 6.19
N THR A 152 10.85 11.39 7.14
CA THR A 152 10.24 12.69 7.46
C THR A 152 10.38 13.74 6.36
N GLU A 153 11.30 13.55 5.42
CA GLU A 153 11.49 14.47 4.28
C GLU A 153 10.55 14.17 3.12
N THR A 154 10.02 12.95 3.05
CA THR A 154 9.16 12.51 1.95
C THR A 154 7.68 12.44 2.33
N GLN A 155 7.35 12.48 3.62
CA GLN A 155 5.95 12.47 4.06
C GLN A 155 5.26 13.81 3.84
N ASP A 156 4.00 13.76 3.46
CA ASP A 156 3.17 14.94 3.12
C ASP A 156 2.61 15.69 4.35
N VAL A 157 2.61 15.04 5.52
CA VAL A 157 2.19 15.64 6.79
C VAL A 157 3.27 15.40 7.85
N PRO A 158 3.86 16.48 8.43
CA PRO A 158 4.85 16.35 9.49
C PRO A 158 4.32 15.62 10.73
N ASP A 159 5.18 14.85 11.41
CA ASP A 159 4.81 14.01 12.56
C ASP A 159 3.98 14.76 13.62
N LEU A 160 4.35 15.99 13.95
CA LEU A 160 3.64 16.84 14.94
C LEU A 160 2.20 17.21 14.53
N LYS A 161 1.84 17.05 13.27
CA LYS A 161 0.50 17.37 12.74
C LYS A 161 -0.32 16.10 12.47
N GLN A 162 0.27 14.94 12.64
CA GLN A 162 -0.42 13.67 12.44
C GLN A 162 -1.37 13.34 13.59
N ILE A 163 -2.36 12.51 13.31
CA ILE A 163 -3.36 12.02 14.25
C ILE A 163 -3.19 10.52 14.36
N ILE A 164 -3.00 10.03 15.58
CA ILE A 164 -2.96 8.60 15.90
C ILE A 164 -4.34 8.20 16.43
N LEU A 165 -4.94 7.15 15.84
CA LEU A 165 -6.21 6.56 16.26
C LEU A 165 -5.95 5.25 16.99
#